data_1ba76907976a8ea5e69c5e6edeb74654
#
_entry.id   1ba76907976a8ea5e69c5e6edeb74654
#
_cell.length_a   1.000
_cell.length_b   1.000
_cell.length_c   1.000
_cell.angle_alpha   90.00
_cell.angle_beta   90.00
_cell.angle_gamma   90.00
#
_symmetry.space_group_name_H-M   'P 1'
#
loop_
_entity.id
_entity.type
_entity.pdbx_description
1 polymer ?
#
loop_
_entity_poly.entity_id
_entity_poly.type
_entity_poly.pdbx_seq_one_letter_code
_entity_poly.pdbx_strand_id
1 'polypeptide(L)'
;MKKILFSTILALAATGTMTLTTSCEDQLDIEQKGVIPTENFYKTDADAEAALVAAYEGFMCNVMGRNHDGGGPGIYTPLKLIVNECGDDVLAAGANSGDNTFGIMLNQFYYDAEAEVPKFMYTGLYLSVYTCNLVLDHFADATTAVQKRCAAEARVLRAYDYFLLANLWGTPPLVTHVLDASAQPFNCDKDPEHPMDHKQLIEWIAQECENAANDLDERKSKDDKDGAVKVTKGFAYALAGKAYLFAGQYDKAKIALKKVIDSDKYDLVPGKQYADNFHIEGDANEEKVFEVNFEYNSGKTDWGGMIQRSSWMETNYWDWRADHFVVSPNKVYCGGVDGWGGLGVPQWFGDEFYKNDGDHSYRLKATLKHIDDAVYHMSYGKDEIDNMTDEQKKTSDKIGINDPVQGLYGNSTWLAFKQIMRASDTDGKKYGDNIRLNNYLVMRYAEVLLNYAEACLQTGDQAEAKKYINMIQKRAGSKTISETVDMDVLKKEKSYELWLEGCRWFDIMRWKDTKAIERLTKAGTVVPHLFDKVFRTPKADDQNVTWEHGSEANSRFYTTNTPETNFKVGFKEGKHEFFPYPQTVLDKNPNLKQNPGW
;
A
#
# COMPACT_ATOMS: atom_id res chain seq x y z
N MET A 1 -60.92 39.60 -52.02
CA MET A 1 -59.58 40.01 -51.66
C MET A 1 -58.94 39.29 -50.46
N LYS A 2 -59.75 38.98 -49.38
CA LYS A 2 -59.17 38.26 -48.19
C LYS A 2 -58.74 36.79 -48.43
N LYS A 3 -59.38 36.09 -49.39
CA LYS A 3 -59.00 34.68 -49.68
C LYS A 3 -57.71 34.49 -50.53
N ILE A 4 -57.38 35.49 -51.34
CA ILE A 4 -56.19 35.45 -52.19
C ILE A 4 -54.94 35.77 -51.35
N LEU A 5 -55.04 36.62 -50.32
CA LEU A 5 -53.98 36.98 -49.42
C LEU A 5 -53.58 35.82 -48.52
N PHE A 6 -54.54 34.97 -48.12
CA PHE A 6 -54.26 33.80 -47.28
C PHE A 6 -53.54 32.66 -48.02
N SER A 7 -53.86 32.47 -49.32
CA SER A 7 -53.23 31.46 -50.15
C SER A 7 -51.76 31.83 -50.49
N THR A 8 -51.48 33.16 -50.63
CA THR A 8 -50.12 33.62 -50.92
C THR A 8 -49.19 33.54 -49.67
N ILE A 9 -49.74 33.78 -48.50
CA ILE A 9 -48.99 33.65 -47.24
C ILE A 9 -48.72 32.18 -46.93
N LEU A 10 -49.62 31.26 -47.23
CA LEU A 10 -49.43 29.82 -47.04
C LEU A 10 -48.43 29.23 -48.01
N ALA A 11 -48.37 29.74 -49.27
CA ALA A 11 -47.37 29.33 -50.27
C ALA A 11 -45.96 29.86 -49.95
N LEU A 12 -45.81 31.04 -49.37
CA LEU A 12 -44.56 31.57 -48.90
C LEU A 12 -44.05 30.87 -47.64
N ALA A 13 -44.97 30.45 -46.76
CA ALA A 13 -44.58 29.66 -45.57
C ALA A 13 -44.15 28.25 -45.93
N ALA A 14 -44.73 27.60 -46.94
CA ALA A 14 -44.37 26.28 -47.41
C ALA A 14 -43.04 26.26 -48.19
N THR A 15 -42.70 27.32 -48.90
CA THR A 15 -41.41 27.46 -49.60
C THR A 15 -40.27 27.86 -48.63
N GLY A 16 -40.56 28.58 -47.54
CA GLY A 16 -39.56 28.95 -46.53
C GLY A 16 -39.17 27.77 -45.60
N THR A 17 -40.05 26.76 -45.49
CA THR A 17 -39.74 25.57 -44.65
C THR A 17 -38.99 24.46 -45.40
N MET A 18 -38.95 24.46 -46.73
CA MET A 18 -38.21 23.48 -47.50
C MET A 18 -36.73 23.85 -47.75
N THR A 19 -36.29 25.05 -47.42
CA THR A 19 -34.89 25.45 -47.53
C THR A 19 -34.11 25.43 -46.21
N LEU A 20 -34.75 25.00 -45.10
CA LEU A 20 -34.09 24.92 -43.79
C LEU A 20 -33.72 23.46 -43.38
N THR A 21 -33.83 22.51 -44.27
CA THR A 21 -33.40 21.11 -44.01
C THR A 21 -32.15 20.71 -44.81
N THR A 22 -31.35 21.67 -45.31
CA THR A 22 -29.94 21.36 -45.53
C THR A 22 -29.27 21.42 -44.18
N SER A 23 -29.30 20.29 -43.50
CA SER A 23 -28.52 20.02 -42.31
C SER A 23 -27.06 20.39 -42.60
N CYS A 24 -26.55 21.35 -41.86
CA CYS A 24 -25.11 21.58 -41.76
C CYS A 24 -24.50 20.43 -41.00
N GLU A 25 -24.51 19.20 -41.53
CA GLU A 25 -23.71 18.09 -41.00
C GLU A 25 -22.22 18.44 -41.07
N ASP A 26 -21.78 19.12 -42.15
CA ASP A 26 -20.40 19.55 -42.32
C ASP A 26 -19.94 20.69 -41.38
N GLN A 27 -20.84 21.40 -40.70
CA GLN A 27 -20.47 22.47 -39.75
C GLN A 27 -20.44 21.99 -38.28
N LEU A 28 -20.86 20.77 -38.01
CA LEU A 28 -20.75 20.16 -36.69
C LEU A 28 -19.47 19.33 -36.50
N ASP A 29 -18.77 19.03 -37.60
CA ASP A 29 -17.42 18.47 -37.59
C ASP A 29 -16.38 19.58 -37.38
N ILE A 30 -16.45 20.22 -36.22
CA ILE A 30 -15.36 21.09 -35.77
C ILE A 30 -14.23 20.16 -35.35
N GLU A 31 -13.19 20.05 -36.18
CA GLU A 31 -11.93 19.45 -35.73
C GLU A 31 -11.54 20.05 -34.39
N GLN A 32 -11.50 19.24 -33.36
CA GLN A 32 -11.04 19.65 -32.04
C GLN A 32 -9.57 20.06 -32.15
N LYS A 33 -9.34 21.36 -32.29
CA LYS A 33 -7.98 21.92 -32.38
C LYS A 33 -7.27 21.69 -31.04
N GLY A 34 -6.17 20.96 -31.06
CA GLY A 34 -5.33 20.70 -29.88
C GLY A 34 -5.58 19.39 -29.18
N VAL A 35 -6.45 18.53 -29.69
CA VAL A 35 -6.67 17.16 -29.21
C VAL A 35 -6.44 16.20 -30.38
N ILE A 36 -5.64 15.18 -30.17
CA ILE A 36 -5.48 14.09 -31.16
C ILE A 36 -6.72 13.20 -31.02
N PRO A 37 -7.56 13.03 -32.09
CA PRO A 37 -8.68 12.10 -32.05
C PRO A 37 -8.19 10.68 -31.71
N THR A 38 -8.96 9.92 -30.97
CA THR A 38 -8.59 8.55 -30.54
C THR A 38 -8.22 7.66 -31.72
N GLU A 39 -8.88 7.83 -32.86
CA GLU A 39 -8.59 7.14 -34.11
C GLU A 39 -7.20 7.45 -34.72
N ASN A 40 -6.60 8.57 -34.35
CA ASN A 40 -5.27 9.01 -34.77
C ASN A 40 -4.18 8.76 -33.72
N PHE A 41 -4.55 8.43 -32.50
CA PHE A 41 -3.68 7.96 -31.43
C PHE A 41 -3.52 6.43 -31.53
N TYR A 42 -2.60 5.83 -30.82
CA TYR A 42 -2.27 4.40 -30.78
C TYR A 42 -1.70 3.82 -32.09
N LYS A 43 -0.91 4.59 -32.84
CA LYS A 43 -0.31 4.13 -34.10
C LYS A 43 1.19 3.98 -34.07
N THR A 44 1.87 4.80 -33.31
CA THR A 44 3.34 4.90 -33.29
C THR A 44 3.94 4.36 -32.00
N ASP A 45 5.25 4.19 -31.99
CA ASP A 45 6.00 3.85 -30.78
C ASP A 45 5.84 4.93 -29.69
N ALA A 46 5.81 6.21 -30.09
CA ALA A 46 5.57 7.31 -29.17
C ALA A 46 4.16 7.28 -28.56
N ASP A 47 3.16 6.86 -29.33
CA ASP A 47 1.80 6.68 -28.81
C ASP A 47 1.75 5.51 -27.81
N ALA A 48 2.48 4.42 -28.08
CA ALA A 48 2.58 3.29 -27.16
C ALA A 48 3.21 3.69 -25.83
N GLU A 49 4.31 4.46 -25.87
CA GLU A 49 4.94 5.01 -24.65
C GLU A 49 3.98 5.92 -23.89
N ALA A 50 3.28 6.83 -24.57
CA ALA A 50 2.34 7.73 -23.94
C ALA A 50 1.14 6.99 -23.32
N ALA A 51 0.62 5.96 -23.97
CA ALA A 51 -0.43 5.11 -23.46
C ALA A 51 0.04 4.30 -22.24
N LEU A 52 1.27 3.80 -22.27
CA LEU A 52 1.88 3.10 -21.13
C LEU A 52 2.04 4.03 -19.92
N VAL A 53 2.46 5.28 -20.12
CA VAL A 53 2.53 6.28 -19.03
C VAL A 53 1.16 6.47 -18.38
N ALA A 54 0.07 6.51 -19.17
CA ALA A 54 -1.28 6.58 -18.64
C ALA A 54 -1.67 5.30 -17.85
N ALA A 55 -1.17 4.12 -18.24
CA ALA A 55 -1.37 2.89 -17.48
C ALA A 55 -0.62 2.91 -16.14
N TYR A 56 0.62 3.41 -16.10
CA TYR A 56 1.35 3.61 -14.84
C TYR A 56 0.66 4.65 -13.94
N GLU A 57 0.13 5.75 -14.50
CA GLU A 57 -0.65 6.70 -13.72
C GLU A 57 -1.93 6.06 -13.15
N GLY A 58 -2.64 5.25 -13.94
CA GLY A 58 -3.78 4.48 -13.48
C GLY A 58 -3.42 3.54 -12.33
N PHE A 59 -2.31 2.83 -12.43
CA PHE A 59 -1.76 1.99 -11.37
C PHE A 59 -1.44 2.82 -10.11
N MET A 60 -0.76 3.95 -10.24
CA MET A 60 -0.40 4.83 -9.14
C MET A 60 -1.63 5.40 -8.42
N CYS A 61 -2.75 5.61 -9.11
CA CYS A 61 -4.00 6.08 -8.49
C CYS A 61 -4.52 5.13 -7.41
N ASN A 62 -4.27 3.83 -7.52
CA ASN A 62 -4.64 2.84 -6.50
C ASN A 62 -3.83 3.04 -5.21
N VAL A 63 -2.59 3.48 -5.34
CA VAL A 63 -1.71 3.76 -4.21
C VAL A 63 -2.13 5.04 -3.50
N MET A 64 -2.43 6.07 -4.28
CA MET A 64 -2.63 7.43 -3.77
C MET A 64 -4.08 7.77 -3.42
N GLY A 65 -5.02 6.88 -3.69
CA GLY A 65 -6.44 7.15 -3.42
C GLY A 65 -7.00 8.34 -4.20
N ARG A 66 -6.62 8.48 -5.46
CA ARG A 66 -7.10 9.57 -6.31
C ARG A 66 -8.60 9.43 -6.56
N ASN A 67 -9.34 10.50 -6.30
CA ASN A 67 -10.72 10.60 -6.76
C ASN A 67 -10.74 11.03 -8.23
N HIS A 68 -11.21 10.15 -9.11
CA HIS A 68 -11.27 10.40 -10.55
C HIS A 68 -12.29 11.47 -10.95
N ASP A 69 -13.23 11.79 -10.08
CA ASP A 69 -14.33 12.73 -10.39
C ASP A 69 -13.94 14.20 -10.20
N GLY A 70 -12.66 14.49 -9.91
CA GLY A 70 -12.16 15.85 -9.72
C GLY A 70 -12.64 16.55 -8.45
N GLY A 71 -13.42 15.85 -7.62
CA GLY A 71 -13.87 16.33 -6.32
C GLY A 71 -12.96 15.75 -5.23
N GLY A 72 -12.04 16.45 -4.73
CA GLY A 72 -11.18 16.20 -3.58
C GLY A 72 -10.84 14.75 -3.17
N PRO A 73 -9.88 14.54 -2.32
CA PRO A 73 -9.48 13.20 -1.89
C PRO A 73 -10.58 12.58 -1.02
N GLY A 74 -11.22 11.55 -1.54
CA GLY A 74 -12.20 10.79 -0.76
C GLY A 74 -11.52 10.03 0.37
N ILE A 75 -10.54 9.20 0.03
CA ILE A 75 -9.76 8.42 1.01
C ILE A 75 -8.30 8.39 0.59
N TYR A 76 -7.46 8.55 1.59
CA TYR A 76 -6.04 8.60 1.45
C TYR A 76 -5.45 7.19 1.53
N THR A 77 -4.53 6.85 0.63
CA THR A 77 -3.77 5.60 0.65
C THR A 77 -4.60 4.31 0.86
N PRO A 78 -5.70 4.09 0.09
CA PRO A 78 -6.61 2.98 0.35
C PRO A 78 -5.91 1.62 0.30
N LEU A 79 -4.93 1.43 -0.60
CA LEU A 79 -4.16 0.20 -0.68
C LEU A 79 -3.39 -0.06 0.61
N LYS A 80 -2.63 0.92 1.11
CA LYS A 80 -1.84 0.76 2.33
C LYS A 80 -2.71 0.48 3.56
N LEU A 81 -3.86 1.13 3.66
CA LEU A 81 -4.83 0.87 4.72
C LEU A 81 -5.32 -0.58 4.65
N ILE A 82 -5.84 -1.00 3.50
CA ILE A 82 -6.50 -2.30 3.35
C ILE A 82 -5.54 -3.47 3.58
N VAL A 83 -4.32 -3.39 3.05
CA VAL A 83 -3.36 -4.50 3.11
C VAL A 83 -2.59 -4.58 4.43
N ASN A 84 -2.57 -3.52 5.23
CA ASN A 84 -1.86 -3.50 6.51
C ASN A 84 -2.81 -3.49 7.72
N GLU A 85 -3.84 -2.62 7.72
CA GLU A 85 -4.73 -2.50 8.88
C GLU A 85 -5.60 -3.74 9.16
N CYS A 86 -5.75 -4.63 8.18
CA CYS A 86 -6.40 -5.92 8.38
C CYS A 86 -5.47 -7.00 8.99
N GLY A 87 -4.19 -6.69 9.17
CA GLY A 87 -3.22 -7.61 9.78
C GLY A 87 -3.41 -7.74 11.30
N ASP A 88 -2.91 -8.85 11.87
CA ASP A 88 -2.92 -9.07 13.32
C ASP A 88 -1.74 -8.40 14.04
N ASP A 89 -0.76 -7.92 13.29
CA ASP A 89 0.48 -7.29 13.74
C ASP A 89 0.43 -5.76 13.73
N VAL A 90 -0.75 -5.19 13.52
CA VAL A 90 -1.02 -3.76 13.48
C VAL A 90 -2.25 -3.43 14.31
N LEU A 91 -2.27 -2.24 14.90
CA LEU A 91 -3.44 -1.63 15.53
C LEU A 91 -3.75 -0.33 14.83
N ALA A 92 -5.01 -0.08 14.52
CA ALA A 92 -5.43 1.26 14.16
C ALA A 92 -5.40 2.16 15.39
N ALA A 93 -4.72 3.30 15.27
CA ALA A 93 -4.42 4.20 16.36
C ALA A 93 -4.92 5.63 16.08
N GLY A 94 -4.71 6.53 17.02
CA GLY A 94 -5.11 7.93 16.93
C GLY A 94 -5.15 8.60 18.30
N ALA A 95 -5.72 9.80 18.37
CA ALA A 95 -5.95 10.49 19.64
C ALA A 95 -7.03 9.80 20.49
N ASN A 96 -8.04 9.23 19.84
CA ASN A 96 -9.16 8.52 20.47
C ASN A 96 -9.85 7.61 19.44
N SER A 97 -10.86 6.86 19.86
CA SER A 97 -11.61 5.92 19.01
C SER A 97 -12.37 6.55 17.83
N GLY A 98 -12.49 7.85 17.77
CA GLY A 98 -13.14 8.57 16.68
C GLY A 98 -12.19 9.24 15.69
N ASP A 99 -10.89 9.20 15.94
CA ASP A 99 -9.91 9.96 15.17
C ASP A 99 -9.57 9.31 13.82
N ASN A 100 -9.39 8.01 13.81
CA ASN A 100 -9.02 7.21 12.64
C ASN A 100 -10.12 6.21 12.27
N THR A 101 -11.27 6.71 11.84
CA THR A 101 -12.44 5.85 11.61
C THR A 101 -12.21 4.81 10.51
N PHE A 102 -11.46 5.15 9.45
CA PHE A 102 -11.21 4.22 8.34
C PHE A 102 -10.29 3.07 8.74
N GLY A 103 -9.17 3.36 9.39
CA GLY A 103 -8.26 2.33 9.87
C GLY A 103 -8.91 1.48 10.96
N ILE A 104 -9.59 2.09 11.93
CA ILE A 104 -10.30 1.37 13.01
C ILE A 104 -11.36 0.43 12.43
N MET A 105 -12.14 0.88 11.43
CA MET A 105 -13.14 0.07 10.76
C MET A 105 -12.54 -1.17 10.10
N LEU A 106 -11.41 -1.03 9.41
CA LEU A 106 -10.68 -2.13 8.77
C LEU A 106 -10.08 -3.06 9.82
N ASN A 107 -9.35 -2.51 10.78
CA ASN A 107 -8.64 -3.26 11.82
C ASN A 107 -9.59 -4.06 12.71
N GLN A 108 -10.81 -3.56 12.91
CA GLN A 108 -11.84 -4.19 13.75
C GLN A 108 -12.91 -4.95 12.96
N PHE A 109 -12.84 -5.01 11.64
CA PHE A 109 -13.75 -5.76 10.76
C PHE A 109 -15.23 -5.38 10.90
N TYR A 110 -15.58 -4.09 11.05
CA TYR A 110 -16.98 -3.64 11.11
C TYR A 110 -17.45 -2.85 9.89
N TYR A 111 -16.83 -3.06 8.74
CA TYR A 111 -17.23 -2.50 7.46
C TYR A 111 -18.36 -3.29 6.79
N ASP A 112 -18.99 -2.69 5.79
CA ASP A 112 -20.03 -3.28 4.96
C ASP A 112 -19.84 -2.89 3.47
N ALA A 113 -20.86 -3.17 2.64
CA ALA A 113 -20.82 -2.90 1.20
C ALA A 113 -20.83 -1.40 0.83
N GLU A 114 -21.14 -0.53 1.77
CA GLU A 114 -21.10 0.93 1.60
C GLU A 114 -19.77 1.54 2.05
N ALA A 115 -18.88 0.75 2.65
CA ALA A 115 -17.62 1.21 3.20
C ALA A 115 -16.73 1.85 2.11
N GLU A 116 -16.27 3.06 2.39
CA GLU A 116 -15.57 3.88 1.39
C GLU A 116 -14.22 3.30 0.98
N VAL A 117 -13.39 2.79 1.91
CA VAL A 117 -12.04 2.28 1.59
C VAL A 117 -12.09 1.11 0.60
N PRO A 118 -12.85 0.02 0.83
CA PRO A 118 -13.00 -1.04 -0.16
C PRO A 118 -13.59 -0.56 -1.47
N LYS A 119 -14.58 0.35 -1.44
CA LYS A 119 -15.22 0.91 -2.63
C LYS A 119 -14.23 1.69 -3.51
N PHE A 120 -13.41 2.57 -2.92
CA PHE A 120 -12.41 3.33 -3.66
C PHE A 120 -11.32 2.41 -4.22
N MET A 121 -10.86 1.45 -3.42
CA MET A 121 -9.87 0.49 -3.87
C MET A 121 -10.37 -0.36 -5.06
N TYR A 122 -11.60 -0.86 -4.97
CA TYR A 122 -12.24 -1.63 -6.05
C TYR A 122 -12.34 -0.81 -7.35
N THR A 123 -12.86 0.42 -7.23
CA THR A 123 -13.02 1.32 -8.38
C THR A 123 -11.66 1.70 -8.97
N GLY A 124 -10.70 2.04 -8.14
CA GLY A 124 -9.35 2.41 -8.57
C GLY A 124 -8.65 1.28 -9.33
N LEU A 125 -8.76 0.04 -8.85
CA LEU A 125 -8.19 -1.13 -9.52
C LEU A 125 -8.79 -1.35 -10.90
N TYR A 126 -10.12 -1.24 -11.05
CA TYR A 126 -10.75 -1.39 -12.36
C TYR A 126 -10.45 -0.23 -13.33
N LEU A 127 -10.18 0.96 -12.81
CA LEU A 127 -9.70 2.06 -13.66
C LEU A 127 -8.26 1.80 -14.13
N SER A 128 -7.42 1.23 -13.28
CA SER A 128 -6.08 0.78 -13.68
C SER A 128 -6.16 -0.35 -14.73
N VAL A 129 -7.01 -1.34 -14.50
CA VAL A 129 -7.29 -2.40 -15.50
C VAL A 129 -7.75 -1.82 -16.84
N TYR A 130 -8.65 -0.81 -16.81
CA TYR A 130 -9.11 -0.14 -18.03
C TYR A 130 -7.97 0.53 -18.79
N THR A 131 -7.10 1.29 -18.12
CA THR A 131 -5.96 1.94 -18.79
C THR A 131 -4.96 0.92 -19.35
N CYS A 132 -4.74 -0.19 -18.66
CA CYS A 132 -3.95 -1.31 -19.18
C CYS A 132 -4.60 -1.94 -20.41
N ASN A 133 -5.92 -2.16 -20.38
CA ASN A 133 -6.65 -2.74 -21.50
C ASN A 133 -6.61 -1.82 -22.75
N LEU A 134 -6.63 -0.50 -22.59
CA LEU A 134 -6.42 0.42 -23.72
C LEU A 134 -5.09 0.16 -24.44
N VAL A 135 -4.00 -0.04 -23.68
CA VAL A 135 -2.71 -0.39 -24.28
C VAL A 135 -2.76 -1.74 -24.99
N LEU A 136 -3.33 -2.74 -24.30
CA LEU A 136 -3.34 -4.12 -24.80
C LEU A 136 -4.22 -4.32 -26.03
N ASP A 137 -5.38 -3.67 -26.09
CA ASP A 137 -6.29 -3.77 -27.24
C ASP A 137 -5.73 -3.06 -28.46
N HIS A 138 -5.17 -1.85 -28.29
CA HIS A 138 -4.65 -1.07 -29.40
C HIS A 138 -3.29 -1.56 -29.94
N PHE A 139 -2.50 -2.24 -29.10
CA PHE A 139 -1.22 -2.83 -29.49
C PHE A 139 -1.23 -4.36 -29.45
N ALA A 140 -2.42 -4.98 -29.66
CA ALA A 140 -2.55 -6.43 -29.73
C ALA A 140 -1.68 -7.04 -30.86
N ASP A 141 -1.60 -6.35 -32.00
CA ASP A 141 -0.78 -6.74 -33.16
C ASP A 141 0.55 -5.96 -33.20
N ALA A 142 1.16 -5.70 -32.05
CA ALA A 142 2.41 -4.97 -31.92
C ALA A 142 3.52 -5.56 -32.80
N THR A 143 4.14 -4.74 -33.64
CA THR A 143 5.20 -5.18 -34.57
C THR A 143 6.59 -4.74 -34.12
N THR A 144 6.70 -3.56 -33.51
CA THR A 144 7.99 -3.04 -33.05
C THR A 144 8.34 -3.56 -31.67
N ALA A 145 9.63 -3.54 -31.32
CA ALA A 145 10.09 -3.90 -29.98
C ALA A 145 9.52 -2.97 -28.89
N VAL A 146 9.37 -1.67 -29.20
CA VAL A 146 8.81 -0.67 -28.26
C VAL A 146 7.35 -0.98 -27.96
N GLN A 147 6.52 -1.21 -28.98
CA GLN A 147 5.11 -1.54 -28.80
C GLN A 147 4.92 -2.84 -28.01
N LYS A 148 5.71 -3.90 -28.33
CA LYS A 148 5.68 -5.17 -27.60
C LYS A 148 6.04 -4.99 -26.13
N ARG A 149 7.09 -4.23 -25.85
CA ARG A 149 7.49 -3.90 -24.48
C ARG A 149 6.39 -3.15 -23.75
N CYS A 150 5.81 -2.11 -24.37
CA CYS A 150 4.73 -1.33 -23.73
C CYS A 150 3.51 -2.20 -23.42
N ALA A 151 3.12 -3.08 -24.33
CA ALA A 151 2.04 -4.04 -24.10
C ALA A 151 2.38 -5.05 -22.99
N ALA A 152 3.63 -5.53 -22.95
CA ALA A 152 4.09 -6.44 -21.89
C ALA A 152 4.10 -5.79 -20.51
N GLU A 153 4.56 -4.54 -20.38
CA GLU A 153 4.52 -3.79 -19.13
C GLU A 153 3.06 -3.58 -18.66
N ALA A 154 2.16 -3.15 -19.54
CA ALA A 154 0.74 -2.98 -19.23
C ALA A 154 0.07 -4.31 -18.82
N ARG A 155 0.48 -5.43 -19.43
CA ARG A 155 -0.01 -6.78 -19.08
C ARG A 155 0.38 -7.15 -17.63
N VAL A 156 1.60 -6.88 -17.21
CA VAL A 156 2.05 -7.17 -15.85
C VAL A 156 1.41 -6.23 -14.82
N LEU A 157 1.23 -4.94 -15.14
CA LEU A 157 0.47 -4.01 -14.28
C LEU A 157 -0.96 -4.51 -14.07
N ARG A 158 -1.66 -4.89 -15.14
CA ARG A 158 -3.00 -5.49 -15.07
C ARG A 158 -3.00 -6.78 -14.25
N ALA A 159 -1.99 -7.62 -14.40
CA ALA A 159 -1.85 -8.85 -13.61
C ALA A 159 -1.68 -8.54 -12.12
N TYR A 160 -0.96 -7.48 -11.75
CA TYR A 160 -0.83 -7.04 -10.36
C TYR A 160 -2.16 -6.48 -9.82
N ASP A 161 -2.89 -5.69 -10.61
CA ASP A 161 -4.24 -5.24 -10.23
C ASP A 161 -5.17 -6.42 -9.96
N TYR A 162 -5.13 -7.45 -10.79
CA TYR A 162 -5.90 -8.68 -10.58
C TYR A 162 -5.40 -9.50 -9.39
N PHE A 163 -4.10 -9.47 -9.09
CA PHE A 163 -3.59 -10.09 -7.86
C PHE A 163 -4.21 -9.45 -6.62
N LEU A 164 -4.33 -8.13 -6.59
CA LEU A 164 -5.02 -7.41 -5.52
C LEU A 164 -6.53 -7.68 -5.53
N LEU A 165 -7.18 -7.57 -6.69
CA LEU A 165 -8.62 -7.85 -6.83
C LEU A 165 -8.99 -9.27 -6.37
N ALA A 166 -8.22 -10.28 -6.77
CA ALA A 166 -8.48 -11.66 -6.40
C ALA A 166 -8.30 -11.91 -4.89
N ASN A 167 -7.22 -11.37 -4.30
CA ASN A 167 -6.97 -11.55 -2.87
C ASN A 167 -7.91 -10.72 -1.97
N LEU A 168 -8.49 -9.63 -2.49
CA LEU A 168 -9.41 -8.80 -1.71
C LEU A 168 -10.89 -9.14 -1.97
N TRP A 169 -11.28 -9.58 -3.17
CA TRP A 169 -12.69 -9.87 -3.52
C TRP A 169 -12.94 -11.29 -4.01
N GLY A 170 -11.97 -12.18 -3.99
CA GLY A 170 -12.12 -13.59 -4.33
C GLY A 170 -12.22 -13.84 -5.83
N THR A 171 -13.43 -13.74 -6.40
CA THR A 171 -13.70 -14.01 -7.81
C THR A 171 -14.29 -12.79 -8.53
N PRO A 172 -13.54 -11.67 -8.58
CA PRO A 172 -14.01 -10.45 -9.26
C PRO A 172 -14.19 -10.69 -10.76
N PRO A 173 -14.99 -9.89 -11.49
CA PRO A 173 -15.08 -9.97 -12.93
C PRO A 173 -13.71 -9.89 -13.61
N LEU A 174 -13.42 -10.84 -14.50
CA LEU A 174 -12.19 -10.82 -15.30
C LEU A 174 -12.43 -10.06 -16.60
N VAL A 175 -11.90 -8.84 -16.68
CA VAL A 175 -12.04 -7.92 -17.80
C VAL A 175 -10.68 -7.75 -18.48
N THR A 176 -10.49 -8.40 -19.62
CA THR A 176 -9.20 -8.45 -20.34
C THR A 176 -9.13 -7.54 -21.56
N HIS A 177 -10.20 -6.82 -21.86
CA HIS A 177 -10.34 -5.87 -22.97
C HIS A 177 -11.21 -4.67 -22.54
N VAL A 178 -11.25 -3.62 -23.34
CA VAL A 178 -12.13 -2.48 -23.14
C VAL A 178 -13.58 -2.90 -23.38
N LEU A 179 -14.42 -2.74 -22.37
CA LEU A 179 -15.82 -3.13 -22.44
C LEU A 179 -16.70 -2.04 -23.08
N ASP A 180 -17.74 -2.48 -23.75
CA ASP A 180 -18.85 -1.59 -24.12
C ASP A 180 -19.52 -1.03 -22.85
N ALA A 181 -20.06 0.20 -22.96
CA ALA A 181 -20.70 0.89 -21.84
C ALA A 181 -21.93 0.13 -21.25
N SER A 182 -22.53 -0.78 -22.03
CA SER A 182 -23.65 -1.62 -21.62
C SER A 182 -23.22 -2.97 -21.03
N ALA A 183 -21.93 -3.30 -21.02
CA ALA A 183 -21.45 -4.59 -20.56
C ALA A 183 -21.68 -4.77 -19.06
N GLN A 184 -22.10 -5.98 -18.70
CA GLN A 184 -22.38 -6.38 -17.32
C GLN A 184 -21.67 -7.69 -17.01
N PRO A 185 -20.36 -7.65 -16.74
CA PRO A 185 -19.56 -8.84 -16.53
C PRO A 185 -19.98 -9.60 -15.26
N PHE A 186 -19.83 -10.92 -15.30
CA PHE A 186 -20.09 -11.80 -14.16
C PHE A 186 -18.88 -11.86 -13.23
N ASN A 187 -19.09 -12.30 -11.97
CA ASN A 187 -17.98 -12.85 -11.19
C ASN A 187 -17.26 -13.90 -12.04
N CYS A 188 -15.94 -13.97 -12.01
CA CYS A 188 -15.21 -14.88 -12.90
C CYS A 188 -15.55 -16.36 -12.68
N ASP A 189 -15.97 -16.78 -11.48
CA ASP A 189 -16.45 -18.15 -11.21
C ASP A 189 -17.89 -18.41 -11.69
N LYS A 190 -18.60 -17.38 -12.11
CA LYS A 190 -19.97 -17.44 -12.65
C LYS A 190 -20.04 -17.06 -14.13
N ASP A 191 -18.89 -16.77 -14.74
CA ASP A 191 -18.84 -16.51 -16.18
C ASP A 191 -19.35 -17.72 -16.94
N PRO A 192 -20.38 -17.58 -17.81
CA PRO A 192 -21.00 -18.71 -18.48
C PRO A 192 -20.11 -19.34 -19.57
N GLU A 193 -19.12 -18.61 -20.08
CA GLU A 193 -18.24 -19.05 -21.16
C GLU A 193 -16.91 -19.55 -20.65
N HIS A 194 -16.32 -18.87 -19.67
CA HIS A 194 -14.98 -19.15 -19.16
C HIS A 194 -14.93 -19.06 -17.63
N PRO A 195 -15.65 -19.93 -16.90
CA PRO A 195 -15.67 -19.88 -15.45
C PRO A 195 -14.29 -20.18 -14.86
N MET A 196 -13.83 -19.34 -13.95
CA MET A 196 -12.59 -19.50 -13.20
C MET A 196 -12.86 -19.38 -11.70
N ASP A 197 -12.49 -20.38 -10.94
CA ASP A 197 -12.46 -20.25 -9.49
C ASP A 197 -11.29 -19.33 -9.05
N HIS A 198 -11.26 -18.98 -7.76
CA HIS A 198 -10.23 -18.10 -7.20
C HIS A 198 -8.80 -18.62 -7.49
N LYS A 199 -8.56 -19.93 -7.35
CA LYS A 199 -7.24 -20.52 -7.60
C LYS A 199 -6.86 -20.43 -9.07
N GLN A 200 -7.80 -20.70 -9.98
CA GLN A 200 -7.58 -20.60 -11.43
C GLN A 200 -7.30 -19.13 -11.84
N LEU A 201 -7.98 -18.16 -11.22
CA LEU A 201 -7.71 -16.74 -11.45
C LEU A 201 -6.28 -16.37 -11.00
N ILE A 202 -5.85 -16.84 -9.83
CA ILE A 202 -4.47 -16.60 -9.37
C ILE A 202 -3.44 -17.29 -10.31
N GLU A 203 -3.72 -18.48 -10.81
CA GLU A 203 -2.85 -19.14 -11.80
C GLU A 203 -2.80 -18.39 -13.14
N TRP A 204 -3.94 -17.83 -13.59
CA TRP A 204 -4.00 -16.97 -14.76
C TRP A 204 -3.10 -15.73 -14.62
N ILE A 205 -3.11 -15.08 -13.44
CA ILE A 205 -2.23 -13.94 -13.13
C ILE A 205 -0.75 -14.32 -13.32
N ALA A 206 -0.35 -15.47 -12.80
CA ALA A 206 1.02 -15.97 -12.97
C ALA A 206 1.39 -16.20 -14.44
N GLN A 207 0.47 -16.78 -15.22
CA GLN A 207 0.67 -17.03 -16.65
C GLN A 207 0.77 -15.72 -17.46
N GLU A 208 -0.05 -14.70 -17.14
CA GLU A 208 0.05 -13.38 -17.78
C GLU A 208 1.43 -12.76 -17.58
N CYS A 209 1.98 -12.86 -16.35
CA CYS A 209 3.32 -12.38 -16.04
C CYS A 209 4.41 -13.16 -16.80
N GLU A 210 4.33 -14.49 -16.86
CA GLU A 210 5.30 -15.30 -17.60
C GLU A 210 5.23 -15.05 -19.12
N ASN A 211 4.04 -14.88 -19.67
CA ASN A 211 3.85 -14.55 -21.09
C ASN A 211 4.46 -13.18 -21.42
N ALA A 212 4.25 -12.18 -20.55
CA ALA A 212 4.81 -10.84 -20.73
C ALA A 212 6.35 -10.83 -20.65
N ALA A 213 6.95 -11.69 -19.85
CA ALA A 213 8.38 -11.67 -19.56
C ALA A 213 9.28 -11.78 -20.81
N ASN A 214 8.77 -12.35 -21.92
CA ASN A 214 9.54 -12.51 -23.16
C ASN A 214 9.81 -11.18 -23.87
N ASP A 215 8.91 -10.20 -23.73
CA ASP A 215 8.96 -8.91 -24.39
C ASP A 215 9.40 -7.76 -23.44
N LEU A 216 9.65 -8.07 -22.16
CA LEU A 216 10.10 -7.11 -21.16
C LEU A 216 11.61 -6.92 -21.18
N ASP A 217 12.04 -5.71 -20.86
CA ASP A 217 13.42 -5.40 -20.57
C ASP A 217 13.87 -6.07 -19.26
N GLU A 218 15.14 -6.45 -19.18
CA GLU A 218 15.78 -6.86 -17.95
C GLU A 218 16.37 -5.65 -17.21
N ARG A 219 16.37 -5.68 -15.88
CA ARG A 219 17.21 -4.79 -15.10
C ARG A 219 18.67 -5.04 -15.49
N LYS A 220 19.42 -4.00 -15.85
CA LYS A 220 20.76 -4.12 -16.43
C LYS A 220 21.81 -4.57 -15.42
N SER A 221 21.74 -4.05 -14.18
CA SER A 221 22.65 -4.34 -13.07
C SER A 221 21.97 -4.03 -11.74
N LYS A 222 22.62 -4.36 -10.62
CA LYS A 222 22.17 -3.98 -9.27
C LYS A 222 22.04 -2.47 -9.09
N ASP A 223 22.85 -1.68 -9.81
CA ASP A 223 22.83 -0.20 -9.76
C ASP A 223 21.89 0.45 -10.81
N ASP A 224 21.14 -0.35 -11.55
CA ASP A 224 20.19 0.18 -12.57
C ASP A 224 18.95 0.76 -11.90
N LYS A 225 18.98 2.07 -11.66
CA LYS A 225 17.86 2.80 -11.03
C LYS A 225 16.61 2.85 -11.90
N ASP A 226 16.77 2.98 -13.21
CA ASP A 226 15.64 3.01 -14.15
C ASP A 226 14.90 1.67 -14.15
N GLY A 227 15.64 0.56 -14.03
CA GLY A 227 15.06 -0.77 -13.95
C GLY A 227 14.33 -1.06 -12.63
N ALA A 228 14.56 -0.28 -11.58
CA ALA A 228 13.85 -0.43 -10.31
C ALA A 228 12.46 0.24 -10.33
N VAL A 229 12.25 1.24 -11.19
CA VAL A 229 11.00 2.03 -11.27
C VAL A 229 10.16 1.70 -12.52
N LYS A 230 10.46 0.58 -13.17
CA LYS A 230 9.73 0.05 -14.33
C LYS A 230 9.38 -1.40 -14.10
N VAL A 231 8.32 -1.85 -14.76
CA VAL A 231 8.03 -3.27 -14.85
C VAL A 231 9.12 -3.93 -15.71
N THR A 232 9.89 -4.78 -15.08
CA THR A 232 10.96 -5.53 -15.72
C THR A 232 10.65 -7.03 -15.76
N LYS A 233 11.42 -7.78 -16.51
CA LYS A 233 11.37 -9.25 -16.51
C LYS A 233 11.51 -9.82 -15.10
N GLY A 234 12.35 -9.19 -14.25
CA GLY A 234 12.51 -9.58 -12.85
C GLY A 234 11.23 -9.42 -12.03
N PHE A 235 10.53 -8.28 -12.14
CA PHE A 235 9.25 -8.09 -11.47
C PHE A 235 8.17 -9.05 -12.01
N ALA A 236 8.12 -9.27 -13.31
CA ALA A 236 7.17 -10.22 -13.89
C ALA A 236 7.34 -11.64 -13.32
N TYR A 237 8.58 -12.16 -13.25
CA TYR A 237 8.84 -13.46 -12.62
C TYR A 237 8.62 -13.47 -11.11
N ALA A 238 8.92 -12.38 -10.41
CA ALA A 238 8.66 -12.26 -8.98
C ALA A 238 7.17 -12.34 -8.68
N LEU A 239 6.35 -11.60 -9.44
CA LEU A 239 4.89 -11.62 -9.32
C LEU A 239 4.31 -12.98 -9.75
N ALA A 240 4.79 -13.57 -10.85
CA ALA A 240 4.39 -14.93 -11.26
C ALA A 240 4.68 -15.95 -10.15
N GLY A 241 5.87 -15.90 -9.56
CA GLY A 241 6.24 -16.78 -8.47
C GLY A 241 5.39 -16.59 -7.21
N LYS A 242 5.10 -15.34 -6.85
CA LYS A 242 4.17 -15.01 -5.76
C LYS A 242 2.76 -15.55 -6.05
N ALA A 243 2.25 -15.35 -7.25
CA ALA A 243 0.93 -15.85 -7.64
C ALA A 243 0.88 -17.39 -7.64
N TYR A 244 1.87 -18.08 -8.20
CA TYR A 244 1.95 -19.54 -8.12
C TYR A 244 2.01 -20.05 -6.68
N LEU A 245 2.74 -19.37 -5.79
CA LEU A 245 2.79 -19.69 -4.37
C LEU A 245 1.39 -19.58 -3.74
N PHE A 246 0.64 -18.54 -4.05
CA PHE A 246 -0.74 -18.32 -3.59
C PHE A 246 -1.72 -19.35 -4.15
N ALA A 247 -1.51 -19.80 -5.38
CA ALA A 247 -2.29 -20.90 -5.99
C ALA A 247 -1.89 -22.30 -5.47
N GLY A 248 -0.88 -22.41 -4.60
CA GLY A 248 -0.35 -23.70 -4.12
C GLY A 248 0.44 -24.48 -5.18
N GLN A 249 0.89 -23.80 -6.25
CA GLN A 249 1.72 -24.38 -7.32
C GLN A 249 3.21 -24.22 -6.99
N TYR A 250 3.65 -24.84 -5.89
CA TYR A 250 4.94 -24.59 -5.28
C TYR A 250 6.15 -24.86 -6.18
N ASP A 251 6.09 -25.87 -7.02
CA ASP A 251 7.17 -26.15 -7.98
C ASP A 251 7.30 -25.05 -9.04
N LYS A 252 6.17 -24.56 -9.55
CA LYS A 252 6.17 -23.43 -10.49
C LYS A 252 6.65 -22.15 -9.81
N ALA A 253 6.23 -21.91 -8.55
CA ALA A 253 6.70 -20.79 -7.76
C ALA A 253 8.23 -20.82 -7.60
N LYS A 254 8.80 -21.99 -7.25
CA LYS A 254 10.28 -22.16 -7.18
C LYS A 254 10.95 -21.79 -8.50
N ILE A 255 10.44 -22.27 -9.61
CA ILE A 255 11.02 -22.00 -10.93
C ILE A 255 11.01 -20.51 -11.25
N ALA A 256 9.87 -19.84 -11.09
CA ALA A 256 9.73 -18.42 -11.40
C ALA A 256 10.60 -17.54 -10.48
N LEU A 257 10.54 -17.75 -9.17
CA LEU A 257 11.35 -16.98 -8.19
C LEU A 257 12.84 -17.23 -8.37
N LYS A 258 13.23 -18.46 -8.73
CA LYS A 258 14.64 -18.80 -8.99
C LYS A 258 15.21 -18.04 -10.19
N LYS A 259 14.40 -17.75 -11.22
CA LYS A 259 14.83 -16.90 -12.35
C LYS A 259 15.25 -15.50 -11.89
N VAL A 260 14.54 -14.93 -10.89
CA VAL A 260 14.90 -13.63 -10.31
C VAL A 260 16.21 -13.73 -9.53
N ILE A 261 16.33 -14.78 -8.71
CA ILE A 261 17.52 -15.02 -7.87
C ILE A 261 18.77 -15.25 -8.74
N ASP A 262 18.65 -16.07 -9.77
CA ASP A 262 19.77 -16.43 -10.65
C ASP A 262 20.15 -15.33 -11.66
N SER A 263 19.31 -14.31 -11.81
CA SER A 263 19.61 -13.18 -12.69
C SER A 263 20.83 -12.37 -12.22
N ASP A 264 21.14 -12.42 -10.92
CA ASP A 264 22.19 -11.62 -10.25
C ASP A 264 22.01 -10.09 -10.48
N LYS A 265 20.74 -9.66 -10.65
CA LYS A 265 20.37 -8.24 -10.83
C LYS A 265 19.88 -7.58 -9.55
N TYR A 266 19.72 -8.34 -8.50
CA TYR A 266 19.21 -7.92 -7.20
C TYR A 266 20.11 -8.41 -6.07
N ASP A 267 20.11 -7.68 -4.95
CA ASP A 267 20.79 -8.09 -3.72
C ASP A 267 20.07 -7.53 -2.49
N LEU A 268 20.42 -8.04 -1.32
CA LEU A 268 20.02 -7.42 -0.06
C LEU A 268 20.98 -6.27 0.27
N VAL A 269 20.45 -5.11 0.58
CA VAL A 269 21.29 -4.03 1.11
C VAL A 269 21.97 -4.48 2.42
N PRO A 270 23.19 -3.99 2.72
CA PRO A 270 23.86 -4.27 3.98
C PRO A 270 22.99 -3.93 5.20
N GLY A 271 23.07 -4.70 6.28
CA GLY A 271 22.24 -4.50 7.47
C GLY A 271 22.24 -3.07 8.01
N LYS A 272 23.39 -2.39 7.98
CA LYS A 272 23.52 -0.98 8.40
C LYS A 272 22.67 -0.01 7.56
N GLN A 273 22.34 -0.38 6.34
CA GLN A 273 21.52 0.39 5.39
C GLN A 273 20.08 -0.12 5.32
N TYR A 274 19.69 -1.07 6.20
CA TYR A 274 18.33 -1.64 6.18
C TYR A 274 17.25 -0.57 6.19
N ALA A 275 17.39 0.45 7.06
CA ALA A 275 16.42 1.52 7.18
C ALA A 275 16.27 2.34 5.90
N ASP A 276 17.33 2.48 5.10
CA ASP A 276 17.33 3.27 3.87
C ASP A 276 16.35 2.70 2.82
N ASN A 277 16.01 1.40 2.91
CA ASN A 277 14.98 0.79 2.05
C ASN A 277 13.62 1.51 2.10
N PHE A 278 13.35 2.29 3.13
CA PHE A 278 12.06 2.96 3.36
C PHE A 278 12.16 4.49 3.28
N HIS A 279 13.30 5.00 2.80
CA HIS A 279 13.61 6.41 2.72
C HIS A 279 14.26 6.75 1.38
N ILE A 280 14.31 8.04 1.05
CA ILE A 280 14.81 8.53 -0.25
C ILE A 280 16.24 8.08 -0.56
N GLU A 281 17.06 7.87 0.46
CA GLU A 281 18.44 7.39 0.30
C GLU A 281 18.51 6.00 -0.34
N GLY A 282 17.49 5.20 -0.14
CA GLY A 282 17.40 3.84 -0.67
C GLY A 282 16.50 3.69 -1.89
N ASP A 283 16.02 4.77 -2.45
CA ASP A 283 15.22 4.71 -3.68
C ASP A 283 16.01 4.07 -4.82
N ALA A 284 15.37 3.12 -5.47
CA ALA A 284 15.90 2.38 -6.61
C ALA A 284 17.22 1.62 -6.34
N ASN A 285 17.51 1.26 -5.07
CA ASN A 285 18.69 0.47 -4.73
C ASN A 285 18.61 -0.98 -5.23
N GLU A 286 19.65 -1.77 -4.95
CA GLU A 286 19.78 -3.15 -5.42
C GLU A 286 18.73 -4.11 -4.85
N GLU A 287 18.06 -3.75 -3.75
CA GLU A 287 17.01 -4.58 -3.15
C GLU A 287 15.63 -4.36 -3.80
N LYS A 288 15.45 -3.28 -4.57
CA LYS A 288 14.17 -2.95 -5.18
C LYS A 288 13.89 -3.78 -6.43
N VAL A 289 12.81 -4.55 -6.39
CA VAL A 289 12.33 -5.30 -7.56
C VAL A 289 11.39 -4.44 -8.39
N PHE A 290 10.51 -3.70 -7.71
CA PHE A 290 9.67 -2.67 -8.34
C PHE A 290 9.24 -1.62 -7.33
N GLU A 291 9.37 -0.35 -7.72
CA GLU A 291 8.89 0.82 -7.02
C GLU A 291 8.13 1.75 -7.96
N VAL A 292 7.18 2.49 -7.40
CA VAL A 292 6.58 3.64 -8.08
C VAL A 292 7.33 4.89 -7.64
N ASN A 293 7.94 5.61 -8.60
CA ASN A 293 8.68 6.80 -8.28
C ASN A 293 7.78 8.04 -8.21
N PHE A 294 8.13 8.95 -7.32
CA PHE A 294 7.49 10.24 -7.16
C PHE A 294 8.46 11.37 -7.52
N GLU A 295 7.94 12.42 -8.13
CA GLU A 295 8.69 13.62 -8.46
C GLU A 295 7.98 14.83 -7.89
N TYR A 296 8.76 15.73 -7.26
CA TYR A 296 8.24 17.01 -6.81
C TYR A 296 7.96 17.93 -7.99
N ASN A 297 6.72 18.35 -8.11
CA ASN A 297 6.33 19.36 -9.10
C ASN A 297 5.92 20.66 -8.38
N SER A 298 6.79 21.65 -8.40
CA SER A 298 6.56 22.96 -7.75
C SER A 298 5.32 23.71 -8.23
N GLY A 299 4.80 23.38 -9.42
CA GLY A 299 3.55 23.92 -9.95
C GLY A 299 2.28 23.25 -9.41
N LYS A 300 2.41 22.22 -8.58
CA LYS A 300 1.34 21.42 -8.01
C LYS A 300 1.40 21.43 -6.48
N THR A 301 1.46 22.63 -5.90
CA THR A 301 1.58 22.85 -4.45
C THR A 301 0.24 22.93 -3.73
N ASP A 302 -0.87 22.91 -4.45
CA ASP A 302 -2.19 22.81 -3.87
C ASP A 302 -2.46 21.41 -3.30
N TRP A 303 -3.43 21.31 -2.42
CA TRP A 303 -3.81 20.05 -1.77
C TRP A 303 -4.03 18.90 -2.76
N GLY A 304 -4.77 19.14 -3.84
CA GLY A 304 -5.01 18.13 -4.88
C GLY A 304 -3.75 17.71 -5.62
N GLY A 305 -2.82 18.63 -5.86
CA GLY A 305 -1.54 18.35 -6.52
C GLY A 305 -0.59 17.54 -5.67
N MET A 306 -0.50 17.82 -4.36
CA MET A 306 0.33 17.08 -3.41
C MET A 306 -0.11 15.62 -3.29
N ILE A 307 -1.41 15.37 -3.15
CA ILE A 307 -1.97 14.02 -2.99
C ILE A 307 -1.71 13.15 -4.23
N GLN A 308 -1.69 13.75 -5.41
CA GLN A 308 -1.53 13.01 -6.65
C GLN A 308 -0.09 12.61 -6.96
N ARG A 309 0.90 13.22 -6.33
CA ARG A 309 2.30 13.12 -6.75
C ARG A 309 3.31 12.96 -5.62
N SER A 310 2.85 12.58 -4.44
CA SER A 310 3.72 12.33 -3.29
C SER A 310 3.11 11.28 -2.37
N SER A 311 3.93 10.64 -1.58
CA SER A 311 3.49 9.74 -0.52
C SER A 311 3.11 10.48 0.79
N TRP A 312 2.82 11.78 0.70
CA TRP A 312 2.54 12.65 1.84
C TRP A 312 1.47 12.13 2.79
N MET A 313 0.35 11.67 2.24
CA MET A 313 -0.77 11.20 3.08
C MET A 313 -0.43 9.92 3.83
N GLU A 314 0.26 8.99 3.18
CA GLU A 314 0.72 7.76 3.81
C GLU A 314 1.61 8.05 5.01
N THR A 315 2.55 8.97 4.85
CA THR A 315 3.49 9.32 5.88
C THR A 315 2.81 10.00 7.05
N ASN A 316 1.99 11.04 6.78
CA ASN A 316 1.27 11.74 7.85
C ASN A 316 0.33 10.80 8.61
N TYR A 317 -0.27 9.84 7.93
CA TYR A 317 -1.15 8.87 8.56
C TYR A 317 -0.41 7.98 9.56
N TRP A 318 0.81 7.56 9.22
CA TRP A 318 1.58 6.62 10.04
C TRP A 318 2.66 7.25 10.91
N ASP A 319 3.02 8.50 10.66
CA ASP A 319 3.94 9.22 11.52
C ASP A 319 3.28 9.55 12.86
N TRP A 320 4.12 9.73 13.86
CA TRP A 320 3.62 9.95 15.22
C TRP A 320 2.98 11.31 15.40
N ARG A 321 2.04 11.36 16.33
CA ARG A 321 1.48 12.60 16.87
C ARG A 321 2.52 13.27 17.78
N ALA A 322 3.47 14.00 17.21
CA ALA A 322 4.50 14.71 18.00
C ALA A 322 3.90 15.75 18.95
N ASP A 323 2.73 16.31 18.63
CA ASP A 323 1.95 17.19 19.49
C ASP A 323 1.42 16.49 20.77
N HIS A 324 1.37 15.17 20.79
CA HIS A 324 1.03 14.38 21.97
C HIS A 324 2.22 14.11 22.89
N PHE A 325 3.44 14.42 22.44
CA PHE A 325 4.64 14.27 23.26
C PHE A 325 5.19 15.63 23.66
N VAL A 326 5.72 15.73 24.88
CA VAL A 326 6.53 16.85 25.30
C VAL A 326 7.98 16.54 24.97
N VAL A 327 8.54 17.28 24.02
CA VAL A 327 9.88 17.03 23.48
C VAL A 327 10.77 18.27 23.58
N SER A 328 12.08 18.03 23.72
CA SER A 328 13.05 19.13 23.67
C SER A 328 13.12 19.73 22.26
N PRO A 329 13.06 21.06 22.12
CA PRO A 329 13.16 21.72 20.83
C PRO A 329 14.53 21.53 20.15
N ASN A 330 15.56 21.15 20.91
CA ASN A 330 16.90 20.90 20.39
C ASN A 330 17.13 19.43 20.00
N LYS A 331 16.16 18.56 20.24
CA LYS A 331 16.19 17.16 19.87
C LYS A 331 15.35 16.95 18.61
N VAL A 332 16.00 16.78 17.49
CA VAL A 332 15.33 16.39 16.26
C VAL A 332 14.96 14.92 16.40
N TYR A 333 13.69 14.68 16.59
CA TYR A 333 13.17 13.35 16.73
C TYR A 333 13.06 12.70 15.34
N CYS A 334 13.88 11.69 15.08
CA CYS A 334 13.78 10.80 13.91
C CYS A 334 13.53 11.48 12.54
N GLY A 335 13.81 12.74 12.39
CA GLY A 335 13.46 13.56 11.25
C GLY A 335 12.46 14.66 11.54
N GLY A 336 11.78 14.61 12.69
CA GLY A 336 11.08 15.76 13.28
C GLY A 336 9.82 16.22 12.58
N VAL A 337 9.01 15.31 12.08
CA VAL A 337 7.76 15.68 11.41
C VAL A 337 6.58 15.16 12.22
N ASP A 338 5.60 16.03 12.46
CA ASP A 338 4.34 15.65 13.07
C ASP A 338 3.52 14.80 12.10
N GLY A 339 3.01 13.66 12.58
CA GLY A 339 2.09 12.81 11.87
C GLY A 339 0.70 12.81 12.50
N TRP A 340 -0.16 11.96 11.98
CA TRP A 340 -1.53 11.82 12.49
C TRP A 340 -1.68 10.66 13.48
N GLY A 341 -0.66 9.81 13.61
CA GLY A 341 -0.61 8.73 14.60
C GLY A 341 -1.64 7.64 14.35
N GLY A 342 -1.98 7.37 13.09
CA GLY A 342 -3.00 6.40 12.73
C GLY A 342 -2.61 4.94 12.91
N LEU A 343 -1.33 4.65 13.22
CA LEU A 343 -0.79 3.30 13.32
C LEU A 343 -0.22 3.03 14.71
N GLY A 344 -0.65 1.91 15.31
CA GLY A 344 -0.12 1.37 16.55
C GLY A 344 0.47 -0.03 16.38
N VAL A 345 1.27 -0.43 17.34
CA VAL A 345 1.94 -1.74 17.37
C VAL A 345 1.34 -2.58 18.51
N PRO A 346 0.84 -3.80 18.23
CA PRO A 346 0.41 -4.70 19.30
C PRO A 346 1.59 -5.07 20.21
N GLN A 347 1.38 -5.08 21.53
CA GLN A 347 2.41 -5.41 22.52
C GLN A 347 3.08 -6.76 22.21
N TRP A 348 2.28 -7.79 21.93
CA TRP A 348 2.80 -9.12 21.63
C TRP A 348 3.76 -9.16 20.44
N PHE A 349 3.47 -8.34 19.40
CA PHE A 349 4.30 -8.31 18.20
C PHE A 349 5.66 -7.66 18.48
N GLY A 350 5.66 -6.50 19.16
CA GLY A 350 6.89 -5.81 19.52
C GLY A 350 7.77 -6.66 20.45
N ASP A 351 7.18 -7.31 21.46
CA ASP A 351 7.89 -8.15 22.41
C ASP A 351 8.49 -9.40 21.75
N GLU A 352 7.73 -10.07 20.87
CA GLU A 352 8.24 -11.24 20.13
C GLU A 352 9.34 -10.85 19.14
N PHE A 353 9.18 -9.72 18.45
CA PHE A 353 10.19 -9.21 17.54
C PHE A 353 11.48 -8.87 18.28
N TYR A 354 11.39 -8.15 19.39
CA TYR A 354 12.53 -7.84 20.25
C TYR A 354 13.23 -9.10 20.78
N LYS A 355 12.45 -10.05 21.27
CA LYS A 355 12.99 -11.32 21.74
C LYS A 355 13.76 -12.09 20.68
N ASN A 356 13.31 -12.05 19.43
CA ASN A 356 13.93 -12.71 18.29
C ASN A 356 15.17 -11.97 17.81
N ASP A 357 15.08 -10.68 17.62
CA ASP A 357 16.11 -9.87 16.95
C ASP A 357 17.15 -9.29 17.92
N GLY A 358 16.72 -8.86 19.10
CA GLY A 358 17.60 -8.28 20.13
C GLY A 358 18.07 -6.85 19.82
N ASP A 359 18.75 -6.22 20.79
CA ASP A 359 19.16 -4.79 20.75
C ASP A 359 20.12 -4.42 19.62
N HIS A 360 20.83 -5.37 19.07
CA HIS A 360 21.83 -5.10 18.04
C HIS A 360 21.29 -5.24 16.62
N SER A 361 20.03 -5.69 16.48
CA SER A 361 19.40 -5.85 15.16
C SER A 361 19.25 -4.53 14.44
N TYR A 362 19.78 -4.45 13.23
CA TYR A 362 19.56 -3.33 12.32
C TYR A 362 18.09 -3.21 11.93
N ARG A 363 17.47 -4.36 11.68
CA ARG A 363 16.06 -4.45 11.28
C ARG A 363 15.13 -3.97 12.40
N LEU A 364 15.28 -4.47 13.63
CA LEU A 364 14.45 -4.05 14.75
C LEU A 364 14.56 -2.55 14.98
N LYS A 365 15.79 -2.01 15.01
CA LYS A 365 16.04 -0.58 15.20
C LYS A 365 15.40 0.30 14.13
N ALA A 366 15.31 -0.20 12.91
CA ALA A 366 14.69 0.49 11.79
C ALA A 366 13.17 0.33 11.74
N THR A 367 12.61 -0.68 12.41
CA THR A 367 11.20 -1.06 12.30
C THR A 367 10.38 -0.62 13.48
N LEU A 368 10.86 -0.82 14.69
CA LEU A 368 10.15 -0.52 15.94
C LEU A 368 11.02 0.28 16.90
N LYS A 369 10.37 1.07 17.75
CA LYS A 369 11.00 1.78 18.84
C LYS A 369 10.20 1.57 20.12
N HIS A 370 10.89 1.20 21.21
CA HIS A 370 10.24 1.18 22.51
C HIS A 370 10.01 2.61 22.98
N ILE A 371 8.88 2.87 23.64
CA ILE A 371 8.50 4.23 24.06
C ILE A 371 9.53 4.86 24.98
N ASP A 372 10.15 4.10 25.87
CA ASP A 372 11.18 4.63 26.79
C ASP A 372 12.41 5.14 26.02
N ASP A 373 12.86 4.43 24.98
CA ASP A 373 13.94 4.88 24.10
C ASP A 373 13.54 6.14 23.32
N ALA A 374 12.32 6.13 22.78
CA ALA A 374 11.81 7.25 22.03
C ALA A 374 11.82 8.52 22.88
N VAL A 375 11.26 8.45 24.10
CA VAL A 375 11.19 9.58 25.04
C VAL A 375 12.57 9.95 25.56
N TYR A 376 13.46 9.00 25.84
CA TYR A 376 14.84 9.28 26.23
C TYR A 376 15.56 10.15 25.21
N HIS A 377 15.44 9.80 23.92
CA HIS A 377 16.07 10.58 22.85
C HIS A 377 15.43 11.94 22.61
N MET A 378 14.17 12.12 22.96
CA MET A 378 13.43 13.38 22.83
C MET A 378 13.51 14.27 24.08
N SER A 379 13.95 13.74 25.21
CA SER A 379 13.94 14.45 26.50
C SER A 379 14.97 15.58 26.56
N TYR A 380 14.68 16.58 27.40
CA TYR A 380 15.60 17.66 27.68
C TYR A 380 16.86 17.16 28.38
N GLY A 381 18.03 17.61 27.94
CA GLY A 381 19.28 17.37 28.61
C GLY A 381 19.45 18.28 29.86
N LYS A 382 20.39 17.91 30.73
CA LYS A 382 20.65 18.69 31.95
C LYS A 382 20.95 20.16 31.64
N ASP A 383 21.83 20.43 30.68
CA ASP A 383 22.22 21.80 30.32
C ASP A 383 21.05 22.60 29.74
N GLU A 384 20.13 21.96 29.06
CA GLU A 384 18.91 22.60 28.57
C GLU A 384 17.99 22.98 29.71
N ILE A 385 17.80 22.07 30.69
CA ILE A 385 16.95 22.31 31.86
C ILE A 385 17.51 23.42 32.74
N ASP A 386 18.83 23.43 32.94
CA ASP A 386 19.51 24.46 33.78
C ASP A 386 19.36 25.86 33.18
N ASN A 387 19.25 25.96 31.86
CA ASN A 387 19.07 27.23 31.14
C ASN A 387 17.60 27.64 30.91
N MET A 388 16.62 26.82 31.31
CA MET A 388 15.20 27.11 31.12
C MET A 388 14.71 28.21 32.10
N THR A 389 13.78 29.02 31.59
CA THR A 389 12.96 29.91 32.44
C THR A 389 11.97 29.10 33.29
N ASP A 390 11.45 29.72 34.37
CA ASP A 390 10.45 29.04 35.21
C ASP A 390 9.18 28.65 34.44
N GLU A 391 8.83 29.40 33.41
CA GLU A 391 7.68 29.08 32.54
C GLU A 391 7.98 27.90 31.61
N GLN A 392 9.17 27.84 31.06
CA GLN A 392 9.63 26.71 30.27
C GLN A 392 9.77 25.45 31.14
N LYS A 393 10.24 25.56 32.37
CA LYS A 393 10.32 24.44 33.32
C LYS A 393 8.96 23.85 33.62
N LYS A 394 7.90 24.69 33.76
CA LYS A 394 6.54 24.20 33.96
C LYS A 394 6.05 23.34 32.82
N THR A 395 6.47 23.64 31.60
CA THR A 395 6.14 22.84 30.41
C THR A 395 7.05 21.60 30.32
N SER A 396 8.33 21.74 30.68
CA SER A 396 9.33 20.65 30.63
C SER A 396 9.17 19.61 31.74
N ASP A 397 8.44 19.92 32.80
CA ASP A 397 8.11 18.96 33.86
C ASP A 397 7.19 17.82 33.36
N LYS A 398 6.65 17.96 32.15
CA LYS A 398 5.74 17.00 31.52
C LYS A 398 6.46 16.29 30.39
N ILE A 399 7.50 15.54 30.67
CA ILE A 399 8.15 14.70 29.67
C ILE A 399 7.36 13.41 29.54
N GLY A 400 6.89 13.13 28.33
CA GLY A 400 6.08 11.96 28.05
C GLY A 400 4.86 12.31 27.22
N ILE A 401 3.71 11.80 27.58
CA ILE A 401 2.45 12.06 26.89
C ILE A 401 1.84 13.37 27.41
N ASN A 402 1.59 14.30 26.49
CA ASN A 402 1.12 15.65 26.82
C ASN A 402 -0.33 15.67 27.35
N ASP A 403 -1.16 14.74 26.91
CA ASP A 403 -2.52 14.55 27.42
C ASP A 403 -2.68 13.21 28.12
N PRO A 404 -2.45 13.16 29.45
CA PRO A 404 -2.56 11.91 30.20
C PRO A 404 -3.99 11.38 30.32
N VAL A 405 -5.00 12.17 30.01
CA VAL A 405 -6.41 11.74 30.04
C VAL A 405 -6.77 10.96 28.79
N GLN A 406 -6.29 11.43 27.64
CA GLN A 406 -6.55 10.77 26.36
C GLN A 406 -5.49 9.70 26.05
N GLY A 407 -4.25 9.91 26.46
CA GLY A 407 -3.14 9.01 26.13
C GLY A 407 -2.91 8.89 24.63
N LEU A 408 -2.42 7.73 24.23
CA LEU A 408 -2.28 7.35 22.82
C LEU A 408 -3.16 6.12 22.54
N TYR A 409 -4.32 6.33 21.97
CA TYR A 409 -5.28 5.28 21.63
C TYR A 409 -4.69 4.33 20.59
N GLY A 410 -4.86 3.03 20.78
CA GLY A 410 -4.36 1.99 19.90
C GLY A 410 -2.85 1.75 19.99
N ASN A 411 -2.15 2.43 20.90
CA ASN A 411 -0.70 2.25 21.06
C ASN A 411 -0.37 1.43 22.31
N SER A 412 0.57 0.51 22.14
CA SER A 412 1.28 -0.20 23.20
C SER A 412 2.58 0.52 23.57
N THR A 413 3.48 -0.16 24.31
CA THR A 413 4.83 0.38 24.60
C THR A 413 5.78 0.34 23.40
N TRP A 414 5.39 -0.28 22.31
CA TRP A 414 6.12 -0.28 21.04
C TRP A 414 5.49 0.69 20.06
N LEU A 415 6.32 1.47 19.38
CA LEU A 415 5.92 2.44 18.37
C LEU A 415 6.42 2.03 17.00
N ALA A 416 5.61 2.24 15.97
CA ALA A 416 6.00 2.06 14.58
C ALA A 416 7.12 3.03 14.22
N PHE A 417 8.18 2.55 13.58
CA PHE A 417 9.33 3.38 13.20
C PHE A 417 9.75 3.23 11.74
N LYS A 418 9.34 2.15 11.09
CA LYS A 418 9.82 1.73 9.77
C LYS A 418 9.68 2.78 8.68
N GLN A 419 8.62 3.56 8.71
CA GLN A 419 8.31 4.54 7.67
C GLN A 419 8.19 5.96 8.21
N ILE A 420 8.72 6.22 9.41
CA ILE A 420 8.74 7.58 9.96
C ILE A 420 9.60 8.47 9.08
N MET A 421 9.03 9.60 8.67
CA MET A 421 9.64 10.52 7.73
C MET A 421 10.93 11.12 8.30
N ARG A 422 12.00 11.08 7.52
CA ARG A 422 13.24 11.80 7.75
C ARG A 422 13.21 13.17 7.04
N ALA A 423 14.01 14.11 7.52
CA ALA A 423 14.16 15.41 6.87
C ALA A 423 14.60 15.30 5.39
N SER A 424 15.43 14.30 5.08
CA SER A 424 15.86 14.00 3.70
C SER A 424 14.71 13.60 2.79
N ASP A 425 13.68 12.92 3.30
CA ASP A 425 12.53 12.47 2.50
C ASP A 425 11.68 13.65 1.99
N THR A 426 11.86 14.83 2.55
CA THR A 426 11.11 16.04 2.21
C THR A 426 11.91 17.07 1.41
N ASP A 427 13.11 16.72 0.95
CA ASP A 427 14.05 17.65 0.32
C ASP A 427 14.34 18.89 1.21
N GLY A 428 14.42 18.68 2.54
CA GLY A 428 14.69 19.74 3.53
C GLY A 428 13.54 20.74 3.71
N LYS A 429 12.35 20.45 3.18
CA LYS A 429 11.17 21.30 3.39
C LYS A 429 10.54 21.05 4.75
N LYS A 430 10.01 22.11 5.35
CA LYS A 430 9.37 22.03 6.66
C LYS A 430 7.98 21.40 6.55
N TYR A 431 7.52 20.88 7.69
CA TYR A 431 6.13 20.52 7.96
C TYR A 431 5.17 21.63 7.46
N GLY A 432 4.18 21.28 6.70
CA GLY A 432 3.29 22.23 6.00
C GLY A 432 3.49 22.23 4.49
N ASP A 433 4.71 21.95 4.04
CA ASP A 433 5.04 21.63 2.65
C ASP A 433 5.27 20.12 2.50
N ASN A 434 4.71 19.30 3.35
CA ASN A 434 4.96 17.87 3.64
C ASN A 434 4.88 16.97 2.41
N ILE A 435 5.83 17.14 1.54
CA ILE A 435 5.95 16.33 0.33
C ILE A 435 7.02 15.29 0.64
N ARG A 436 6.60 14.06 0.84
CA ARG A 436 7.49 12.94 0.89
C ARG A 436 7.82 12.51 -0.54
N LEU A 437 9.10 12.47 -0.86
CA LEU A 437 9.60 12.23 -2.22
C LEU A 437 10.11 10.82 -2.44
N ASN A 438 10.27 10.02 -1.39
CA ASN A 438 10.71 8.65 -1.55
C ASN A 438 9.69 7.82 -2.32
N ASN A 439 10.20 6.86 -3.06
CA ASN A 439 9.40 5.97 -3.89
C ASN A 439 8.44 5.10 -3.07
N TYR A 440 7.33 4.71 -3.69
CA TYR A 440 6.44 3.71 -3.12
C TYR A 440 6.94 2.31 -3.45
N LEU A 441 7.29 1.56 -2.41
CA LEU A 441 7.78 0.19 -2.53
C LEU A 441 6.62 -0.77 -2.86
N VAL A 442 6.70 -1.43 -4.02
CA VAL A 442 5.75 -2.47 -4.44
C VAL A 442 6.28 -3.86 -4.08
N MET A 443 7.55 -4.13 -4.37
CA MET A 443 8.19 -5.40 -4.05
C MET A 443 9.70 -5.24 -3.94
N ARG A 444 10.30 -5.86 -2.94
CA ARG A 444 11.75 -5.93 -2.79
C ARG A 444 12.28 -7.36 -2.75
N TYR A 445 13.56 -7.50 -2.96
CA TYR A 445 14.23 -8.80 -3.12
C TYR A 445 14.11 -9.71 -1.89
N ALA A 446 14.04 -9.15 -0.67
CA ALA A 446 13.80 -9.94 0.52
C ALA A 446 12.45 -10.70 0.47
N GLU A 447 11.40 -10.11 -0.10
CA GLU A 447 10.13 -10.81 -0.33
C GLU A 447 10.29 -11.98 -1.31
N VAL A 448 11.05 -11.78 -2.40
CA VAL A 448 11.36 -12.85 -3.37
C VAL A 448 12.06 -14.02 -2.69
N LEU A 449 13.07 -13.74 -1.85
CA LEU A 449 13.82 -14.76 -1.12
C LEU A 449 12.95 -15.53 -0.12
N LEU A 450 12.08 -14.84 0.61
CA LEU A 450 11.18 -15.48 1.58
C LEU A 450 10.06 -16.28 0.89
N ASN A 451 9.53 -15.79 -0.23
CA ASN A 451 8.56 -16.55 -1.04
C ASN A 451 9.22 -17.80 -1.66
N TYR A 452 10.48 -17.70 -2.10
CA TYR A 452 11.25 -18.85 -2.57
C TYR A 452 11.50 -19.86 -1.46
N ALA A 453 11.90 -19.39 -0.27
CA ALA A 453 12.11 -20.24 0.90
C ALA A 453 10.82 -20.99 1.28
N GLU A 454 9.65 -20.33 1.20
CA GLU A 454 8.36 -20.97 1.42
C GLU A 454 8.10 -22.08 0.40
N ALA A 455 8.28 -21.79 -0.89
CA ALA A 455 8.10 -22.80 -1.94
C ALA A 455 9.06 -23.99 -1.74
N CYS A 456 10.29 -23.74 -1.26
CA CYS A 456 11.23 -24.79 -0.90
C CYS A 456 10.75 -25.66 0.28
N LEU A 457 10.21 -25.05 1.35
CA LEU A 457 9.62 -25.78 2.48
C LEU A 457 8.46 -26.68 2.02
N GLN A 458 7.58 -26.13 1.19
CA GLN A 458 6.41 -26.86 0.69
C GLN A 458 6.76 -28.01 -0.27
N THR A 459 7.93 -27.95 -0.91
CA THR A 459 8.44 -29.02 -1.81
C THR A 459 9.49 -29.90 -1.13
N GLY A 460 9.74 -29.74 0.19
CA GLY A 460 10.64 -30.58 0.98
C GLY A 460 12.11 -30.22 0.86
N ASP A 461 12.45 -29.09 0.24
CA ASP A 461 13.84 -28.63 0.08
C ASP A 461 14.28 -27.77 1.27
N GLN A 462 14.45 -28.42 2.42
CA GLN A 462 14.80 -27.79 3.70
C GLN A 462 16.14 -27.03 3.64
N ALA A 463 17.10 -27.51 2.87
CA ALA A 463 18.43 -26.90 2.81
C ALA A 463 18.40 -25.54 2.12
N GLU A 464 17.71 -25.45 0.98
CA GLU A 464 17.54 -24.18 0.28
C GLU A 464 16.67 -23.21 1.09
N ALA A 465 15.57 -23.67 1.69
CA ALA A 465 14.75 -22.84 2.57
C ALA A 465 15.59 -22.22 3.72
N LYS A 466 16.35 -23.03 4.42
CA LYS A 466 17.24 -22.59 5.52
C LYS A 466 18.26 -21.56 5.04
N LYS A 467 18.84 -21.77 3.88
CA LYS A 467 19.84 -20.85 3.29
C LYS A 467 19.29 -19.44 3.18
N TYR A 468 18.09 -19.28 2.60
CA TYR A 468 17.51 -17.95 2.35
C TYR A 468 16.90 -17.31 3.60
N ILE A 469 16.26 -18.08 4.48
CA ILE A 469 15.81 -17.57 5.78
C ILE A 469 16.99 -17.05 6.59
N ASN A 470 18.07 -17.84 6.71
CA ASN A 470 19.26 -17.44 7.45
C ASN A 470 20.01 -16.26 6.79
N MET A 471 19.88 -16.09 5.48
CA MET A 471 20.43 -14.93 4.76
C MET A 471 19.72 -13.64 5.23
N ILE A 472 18.42 -13.66 5.33
CA ILE A 472 17.60 -12.55 5.85
C ILE A 472 17.95 -12.28 7.33
N GLN A 473 17.96 -13.29 8.18
CA GLN A 473 18.27 -13.16 9.62
C GLN A 473 19.67 -12.57 9.87
N LYS A 474 20.65 -13.00 9.10
CA LYS A 474 22.03 -12.46 9.17
C LYS A 474 22.09 -11.00 8.73
N ARG A 475 21.43 -10.66 7.61
CA ARG A 475 21.34 -9.28 7.14
C ARG A 475 20.65 -8.37 8.16
N ALA A 476 19.59 -8.85 8.78
CA ALA A 476 18.87 -8.15 9.83
C ALA A 476 19.74 -7.89 11.08
N GLY A 477 20.82 -8.63 11.26
CA GLY A 477 21.58 -8.62 12.51
C GLY A 477 20.80 -9.24 13.66
N SER A 478 19.90 -10.18 13.34
CA SER A 478 19.06 -10.87 14.32
C SER A 478 19.90 -11.66 15.31
N LYS A 479 19.53 -11.61 16.59
CA LYS A 479 20.09 -12.44 17.65
C LYS A 479 19.85 -13.92 17.38
N THR A 480 18.70 -14.25 16.79
CA THR A 480 18.31 -15.62 16.46
C THR A 480 18.66 -15.94 15.00
N ILE A 481 19.54 -16.92 14.80
CA ILE A 481 19.76 -17.55 13.50
C ILE A 481 19.25 -18.98 13.60
N SER A 482 18.27 -19.32 12.77
CA SER A 482 17.55 -20.60 12.89
C SER A 482 18.42 -21.79 12.50
N GLU A 483 18.58 -22.76 13.40
CA GLU A 483 19.29 -24.01 13.13
C GLU A 483 18.44 -24.98 12.31
N THR A 484 17.14 -24.97 12.56
CA THR A 484 16.12 -25.71 11.81
C THR A 484 15.05 -24.73 11.32
N VAL A 485 14.47 -25.00 10.16
CA VAL A 485 13.43 -24.14 9.56
C VAL A 485 12.19 -24.97 9.24
N ASP A 486 11.05 -24.38 9.49
CA ASP A 486 9.74 -24.87 9.15
C ASP A 486 8.82 -23.70 8.79
N MET A 487 7.55 -23.98 8.57
CA MET A 487 6.58 -22.93 8.25
C MET A 487 6.38 -21.92 9.39
N ASP A 488 6.51 -22.34 10.66
CA ASP A 488 6.36 -21.41 11.80
C ASP A 488 7.54 -20.42 11.86
N VAL A 489 8.75 -20.90 11.61
CA VAL A 489 9.94 -20.03 11.49
C VAL A 489 9.78 -19.07 10.31
N LEU A 490 9.37 -19.56 9.14
CA LEU A 490 9.16 -18.73 7.96
C LEU A 490 8.09 -17.64 8.20
N LYS A 491 6.94 -18.01 8.76
CA LYS A 491 5.85 -17.08 9.05
C LYS A 491 6.28 -15.93 9.96
N LYS A 492 7.07 -16.23 10.98
CA LYS A 492 7.66 -15.23 11.89
C LYS A 492 8.65 -14.34 11.14
N GLU A 493 9.55 -14.96 10.37
CA GLU A 493 10.56 -14.21 9.62
C GLU A 493 9.92 -13.25 8.61
N LYS A 494 8.87 -13.71 7.88
CA LYS A 494 8.09 -12.85 6.98
C LYS A 494 7.40 -11.71 7.73
N SER A 495 6.82 -11.97 8.91
CA SER A 495 6.13 -10.93 9.67
C SER A 495 7.08 -9.84 10.16
N TYR A 496 8.31 -10.19 10.58
CA TYR A 496 9.30 -9.22 11.01
C TYR A 496 9.94 -8.45 9.85
N GLU A 497 10.31 -9.18 8.79
CA GLU A 497 11.00 -8.61 7.64
C GLU A 497 10.09 -7.73 6.80
N LEU A 498 8.86 -8.19 6.52
CA LEU A 498 7.91 -7.57 5.60
C LEU A 498 6.80 -6.79 6.31
N TRP A 499 6.96 -6.48 7.60
CA TRP A 499 5.98 -5.69 8.34
C TRP A 499 5.68 -4.36 7.63
N LEU A 500 4.42 -3.98 7.51
CA LEU A 500 3.92 -2.79 6.79
C LEU A 500 4.22 -2.77 5.27
N GLU A 501 4.52 -3.92 4.66
CA GLU A 501 4.73 -4.00 3.20
C GLU A 501 3.56 -4.69 2.48
N GLY A 502 2.40 -4.79 3.12
CA GLY A 502 1.18 -5.32 2.51
C GLY A 502 1.14 -6.84 2.32
N CYS A 503 2.01 -7.57 3.03
CA CYS A 503 2.08 -9.03 2.88
C CYS A 503 1.25 -9.79 3.92
N ARG A 504 1.18 -9.28 5.16
CA ARG A 504 0.68 -10.02 6.33
C ARG A 504 -0.74 -10.51 6.19
N TRP A 505 -1.68 -9.63 5.81
CA TRP A 505 -3.09 -9.99 5.64
C TRP A 505 -3.29 -11.14 4.65
N PHE A 506 -2.69 -11.03 3.47
CA PHE A 506 -2.78 -12.06 2.43
C PHE A 506 -2.17 -13.38 2.87
N ASP A 507 -1.04 -13.33 3.57
CA ASP A 507 -0.37 -14.51 4.11
C ASP A 507 -1.23 -15.22 5.17
N ILE A 508 -1.85 -14.48 6.10
CA ILE A 508 -2.77 -15.04 7.10
C ILE A 508 -3.91 -15.80 6.43
N MET A 509 -4.54 -15.19 5.42
CA MET A 509 -5.72 -15.76 4.75
C MET A 509 -5.36 -17.03 3.97
N ARG A 510 -4.31 -17.00 3.14
CA ARG A 510 -3.92 -18.16 2.34
C ARG A 510 -3.34 -19.30 3.17
N TRP A 511 -2.65 -19.03 4.27
CA TRP A 511 -2.16 -20.06 5.19
C TRP A 511 -3.23 -20.60 6.11
N LYS A 512 -4.37 -19.93 6.24
CA LYS A 512 -5.38 -20.17 7.27
C LYS A 512 -4.73 -20.24 8.65
N ASP A 513 -3.93 -19.20 8.96
CA ASP A 513 -3.13 -19.16 10.18
C ASP A 513 -4.01 -19.05 11.42
N THR A 514 -4.22 -20.16 12.09
CA THR A 514 -5.16 -20.26 13.21
C THR A 514 -4.82 -19.31 14.38
N LYS A 515 -3.52 -19.09 14.66
CA LYS A 515 -3.10 -18.19 15.74
C LYS A 515 -3.36 -16.71 15.38
N ALA A 516 -3.09 -16.34 14.15
CA ALA A 516 -3.38 -15.01 13.66
C ALA A 516 -4.90 -14.77 13.58
N ILE A 517 -5.65 -15.73 13.03
CA ILE A 517 -7.12 -15.66 12.97
C ILE A 517 -7.73 -15.56 14.37
N GLU A 518 -7.22 -16.29 15.38
CA GLU A 518 -7.68 -16.14 16.77
C GLU A 518 -7.47 -14.70 17.29
N ARG A 519 -6.34 -14.06 16.98
CA ARG A 519 -6.11 -12.66 17.34
C ARG A 519 -7.08 -11.72 16.61
N LEU A 520 -7.29 -11.93 15.31
CA LEU A 520 -8.21 -11.14 14.50
C LEU A 520 -9.67 -11.28 14.94
N THR A 521 -10.11 -12.46 15.39
CA THR A 521 -11.49 -12.64 15.93
C THR A 521 -11.73 -11.84 17.20
N LYS A 522 -10.67 -11.45 17.90
CA LYS A 522 -10.71 -10.63 19.12
C LYS A 522 -10.41 -9.16 18.85
N ALA A 523 -10.13 -8.79 17.59
CA ALA A 523 -9.81 -7.43 17.24
C ALA A 523 -10.93 -6.46 17.65
N GLY A 524 -10.58 -5.33 18.25
CA GLY A 524 -11.52 -4.33 18.72
C GLY A 524 -12.25 -4.67 20.03
N THR A 525 -12.07 -5.87 20.61
CA THR A 525 -12.68 -6.19 21.91
C THR A 525 -11.95 -5.50 23.07
N VAL A 526 -10.65 -5.31 22.92
CA VAL A 526 -9.78 -4.61 23.88
C VAL A 526 -8.76 -3.80 23.13
N VAL A 527 -8.72 -2.50 23.34
CA VAL A 527 -7.80 -1.59 22.68
C VAL A 527 -6.79 -1.06 23.72
N PRO A 528 -5.47 -1.15 23.45
CA PRO A 528 -4.47 -0.62 24.34
C PRO A 528 -4.44 0.91 24.31
N HIS A 529 -4.17 1.51 25.46
CA HIS A 529 -3.89 2.93 25.59
C HIS A 529 -2.57 3.13 26.32
N LEU A 530 -1.67 3.88 25.74
CA LEU A 530 -0.39 4.19 26.34
C LEU A 530 -0.47 5.48 27.15
N PHE A 531 -0.03 5.42 28.39
CA PHE A 531 -0.01 6.56 29.33
C PHE A 531 1.34 6.68 30.01
N ASP A 532 1.71 7.91 30.38
CA ASP A 532 2.85 8.16 31.27
C ASP A 532 2.42 7.88 32.74
N LYS A 533 3.19 7.06 33.44
CA LYS A 533 2.93 6.77 34.87
C LYS A 533 3.20 7.94 35.78
N VAL A 534 4.23 8.70 35.46
CA VAL A 534 4.72 9.81 36.28
C VAL A 534 5.28 10.90 35.41
N PHE A 535 4.63 12.05 35.41
CA PHE A 535 5.23 13.25 34.85
C PHE A 535 6.32 13.75 35.79
N ARG A 536 7.55 13.82 35.33
CA ARG A 536 8.67 14.34 36.10
C ARG A 536 9.70 14.98 35.18
N THR A 537 10.39 15.99 35.72
CA THR A 537 11.58 16.50 35.07
C THR A 537 12.67 15.42 35.06
N PRO A 538 13.35 15.18 33.93
CA PRO A 538 14.45 14.21 33.88
C PRO A 538 15.51 14.60 34.89
N LYS A 539 15.90 13.68 35.76
CA LYS A 539 17.05 13.85 36.61
C LYS A 539 18.32 13.67 35.80
N ALA A 540 19.42 14.25 36.24
CA ALA A 540 20.72 14.07 35.61
C ALA A 540 21.08 12.55 35.42
N ASP A 541 20.63 11.74 36.35
CA ASP A 541 20.86 10.30 36.34
C ASP A 541 20.02 9.56 35.29
N ASP A 542 18.89 10.12 34.86
CA ASP A 542 18.02 9.50 33.85
C ASP A 542 18.70 9.43 32.47
N GLN A 543 19.70 10.24 32.20
CA GLN A 543 20.49 10.22 30.97
C GLN A 543 21.45 9.02 30.88
N ASN A 544 21.79 8.44 32.04
CA ASN A 544 22.68 7.28 32.13
C ASN A 544 21.93 5.97 32.44
N VAL A 545 20.61 6.02 32.50
CA VAL A 545 19.79 4.83 32.73
C VAL A 545 19.79 3.99 31.46
N THR A 546 20.27 2.77 31.57
CA THR A 546 20.11 1.77 30.53
C THR A 546 18.67 1.26 30.60
N TRP A 547 17.87 1.59 29.61
CA TRP A 547 16.50 1.11 29.51
C TRP A 547 16.50 -0.37 29.13
N GLU A 548 15.92 -1.21 29.99
CA GLU A 548 15.66 -2.60 29.64
C GLU A 548 14.34 -2.67 28.89
N HIS A 549 14.45 -2.87 27.59
CA HIS A 549 13.28 -3.01 26.70
C HIS A 549 12.39 -4.20 27.12
N GLY A 550 11.08 -4.01 27.00
CA GLY A 550 10.11 -5.07 27.31
C GLY A 550 9.91 -5.35 28.80
N SER A 551 10.54 -4.56 29.70
CA SER A 551 10.33 -4.68 31.13
C SER A 551 9.33 -3.63 31.63
N GLU A 552 8.06 -4.01 31.81
CA GLU A 552 7.05 -3.14 32.41
C GLU A 552 7.46 -2.62 33.80
N ALA A 553 8.31 -3.36 34.53
CA ALA A 553 8.73 -2.98 35.88
C ALA A 553 9.61 -1.72 35.89
N ASN A 554 10.38 -1.49 34.83
CA ASN A 554 11.33 -0.39 34.73
C ASN A 554 10.84 0.75 33.84
N SER A 555 9.84 0.51 32.99
CA SER A 555 9.27 1.54 32.15
C SER A 555 8.50 2.58 32.98
N ARG A 556 8.64 3.85 32.64
CA ARG A 556 7.82 4.91 33.18
C ARG A 556 6.45 5.00 32.49
N PHE A 557 6.29 4.37 31.35
CA PHE A 557 5.04 4.25 30.62
C PHE A 557 4.33 2.94 30.95
N TYR A 558 3.03 2.94 30.85
CA TYR A 558 2.22 1.75 31.00
C TYR A 558 1.09 1.74 29.97
N THR A 559 0.65 0.54 29.63
CA THR A 559 -0.50 0.32 28.76
C THR A 559 -1.69 -0.06 29.61
N THR A 560 -2.82 0.60 29.41
CA THR A 560 -4.12 0.13 29.90
C THR A 560 -4.92 -0.42 28.73
N ASN A 561 -5.81 -1.36 29.04
CA ASN A 561 -6.71 -1.93 28.05
C ASN A 561 -8.12 -1.41 28.32
N THR A 562 -8.71 -0.77 27.32
CA THR A 562 -10.09 -0.29 27.39
C THR A 562 -10.96 -1.20 26.54
N PRO A 563 -12.01 -1.84 27.09
CA PRO A 563 -12.96 -2.59 26.30
C PRO A 563 -13.70 -1.66 25.33
N GLU A 564 -13.67 -1.97 24.04
CA GLU A 564 -14.49 -1.30 23.04
C GLU A 564 -15.89 -1.91 23.05
N THR A 565 -16.82 -1.24 23.72
CA THR A 565 -18.19 -1.74 23.91
C THR A 565 -19.10 -1.53 22.71
N ASN A 566 -18.71 -0.62 21.79
CA ASN A 566 -19.57 -0.22 20.68
C ASN A 566 -19.38 -1.07 19.42
N PHE A 567 -18.30 -1.81 19.32
CA PHE A 567 -17.96 -2.59 18.13
C PHE A 567 -18.08 -4.08 18.43
N LYS A 568 -19.12 -4.70 17.89
CA LYS A 568 -19.34 -6.15 17.93
C LYS A 568 -18.58 -6.80 16.78
N VAL A 569 -17.27 -6.80 16.87
CA VAL A 569 -16.42 -6.95 15.72
C VAL A 569 -15.38 -8.02 15.93
N GLY A 570 -14.45 -8.03 15.09
CA GLY A 570 -13.46 -9.04 14.89
C GLY A 570 -13.77 -9.83 13.64
N PHE A 571 -12.73 -10.46 13.14
CA PHE A 571 -12.80 -11.32 11.98
C PHE A 571 -13.84 -12.44 12.17
N LYS A 572 -14.62 -12.70 11.14
CA LYS A 572 -15.60 -13.79 11.08
C LYS A 572 -15.28 -14.66 9.88
N GLU A 573 -14.96 -15.93 10.16
CA GLU A 573 -14.76 -16.93 9.11
C GLU A 573 -16.00 -17.09 8.25
N GLY A 574 -15.80 -17.30 6.96
CA GLY A 574 -16.86 -17.37 5.97
C GLY A 574 -17.43 -16.02 5.53
N LYS A 575 -16.88 -14.91 6.05
CA LYS A 575 -17.28 -13.56 5.69
C LYS A 575 -16.10 -12.67 5.34
N HIS A 576 -15.14 -12.52 6.25
CA HIS A 576 -14.12 -11.49 6.16
C HIS A 576 -12.84 -11.92 5.42
N GLU A 577 -12.80 -13.13 4.88
CA GLU A 577 -11.72 -13.56 3.98
C GLU A 577 -11.66 -12.70 2.72
N PHE A 578 -12.84 -12.17 2.30
CA PHE A 578 -12.96 -11.25 1.19
C PHE A 578 -13.83 -10.06 1.58
N PHE A 579 -13.51 -8.90 0.98
CA PHE A 579 -14.33 -7.71 1.13
C PHE A 579 -15.66 -7.84 0.39
N PRO A 580 -16.70 -7.11 0.82
CA PRO A 580 -17.94 -7.02 0.04
C PRO A 580 -17.70 -6.28 -1.27
N TYR A 581 -18.36 -6.72 -2.32
CA TYR A 581 -18.48 -5.88 -3.51
C TYR A 581 -19.24 -4.61 -3.15
N PRO A 582 -18.79 -3.42 -3.63
CA PRO A 582 -19.46 -2.16 -3.32
C PRO A 582 -20.93 -2.17 -3.77
N GLN A 583 -21.84 -1.70 -2.93
CA GLN A 583 -23.27 -1.70 -3.23
C GLN A 583 -23.58 -0.95 -4.53
N THR A 584 -22.91 0.18 -4.76
CA THR A 584 -23.06 0.98 -5.99
C THR A 584 -22.70 0.23 -7.28
N VAL A 585 -21.84 -0.78 -7.19
CA VAL A 585 -21.47 -1.64 -8.33
C VAL A 585 -22.51 -2.74 -8.52
N LEU A 586 -22.98 -3.36 -7.43
CA LEU A 586 -24.04 -4.37 -7.46
C LEU A 586 -25.34 -3.82 -8.04
N ASP A 587 -25.70 -2.58 -7.67
CA ASP A 587 -26.90 -1.91 -8.17
C ASP A 587 -26.87 -1.66 -9.69
N LYS A 588 -25.67 -1.48 -10.25
CA LYS A 588 -25.46 -1.24 -11.69
C LYS A 588 -25.26 -2.51 -12.50
N ASN A 589 -24.84 -3.59 -11.86
CA ASN A 589 -24.51 -4.86 -12.54
C ASN A 589 -25.23 -6.04 -11.90
N PRO A 590 -26.43 -6.43 -12.40
CA PRO A 590 -27.22 -7.54 -11.85
C PRO A 590 -26.56 -8.91 -12.00
N ASN A 591 -25.55 -9.05 -12.84
CA ASN A 591 -24.79 -10.30 -13.00
C ASN A 591 -23.78 -10.52 -11.89
N LEU A 592 -23.30 -9.42 -11.27
CA LEU A 592 -22.37 -9.51 -10.16
C LEU A 592 -23.09 -9.96 -8.88
N LYS A 593 -22.56 -10.96 -8.21
CA LYS A 593 -23.10 -11.51 -6.96
C LYS A 593 -22.17 -11.20 -5.80
N GLN A 594 -22.78 -10.84 -4.69
CA GLN A 594 -22.07 -10.52 -3.46
C GLN A 594 -21.29 -11.72 -2.92
N ASN A 595 -20.19 -11.44 -2.25
CA ASN A 595 -19.39 -12.45 -1.55
C ASN A 595 -20.18 -13.11 -0.39
N PRO A 596 -19.88 -14.37 -0.04
CA PRO A 596 -20.52 -15.04 1.07
C PRO A 596 -20.44 -14.26 2.38
N GLY A 597 -21.53 -14.26 3.15
CA GLY A 597 -21.60 -13.62 4.47
C GLY A 597 -21.94 -12.11 4.44
N TRP A 598 -22.02 -11.51 3.25
CA TRP A 598 -22.33 -10.10 3.06
C TRP A 598 -23.76 -9.82 2.57
#